data_76eb24437fe943d1e9f7216985db7384
#
_entry.id   76eb24437fe943d1e9f7216985db7384
#
_cell.length_a   1.000
_cell.length_b   1.000
_cell.length_c   1.000
_cell.angle_alpha   90.00
_cell.angle_beta   90.00
_cell.angle_gamma   90.00
#
_symmetry.space_group_name_H-M   'P 1'
#
loop_
_entity.id
_entity.type
_entity.pdbx_description
1 polymer ?
#
loop_
_entity_poly.entity_id
_entity_poly.type
_entity_poly.pdbx_seq_one_letter_code
_entity_poly.pdbx_strand_id
1 'polypeptide(L)'
;SEAGAAGSVHGSLQTGALTTTFTASQGLLLKIPNMYKIAGELLPGVIHVSARSLAAQALSIFGDHQDVMACRQTGFAMLATSSVQEVMDLAGVAHLAAIKTSVPFMHFFDGFRTSHEIQKVEVMDYEVFDKLLDRDAVRNFRERALTFEHPVTRGSAQNDDVYFQTREAQNKFYNEVPAVVADYMAKISEVTGRNYAPFVYYG
;
A
#
# COMPACT_ATOMS: atom_id res chain seq x y z
N SER A 1 15.06 -7.13 -11.84
CA SER A 1 14.38 -5.84 -12.09
C SER A 1 13.16 -5.68 -11.21
N GLU A 2 12.63 -4.49 -11.13
CA GLU A 2 11.45 -4.16 -10.32
C GLU A 2 10.18 -4.89 -10.79
N ALA A 3 10.10 -5.21 -12.08
CA ALA A 3 9.02 -6.05 -12.62
C ALA A 3 9.09 -7.48 -12.02
N GLY A 4 10.29 -8.05 -11.93
CA GLY A 4 10.52 -9.34 -11.28
C GLY A 4 10.19 -9.31 -9.78
N ALA A 5 10.62 -8.25 -9.08
CA ALA A 5 10.28 -8.03 -7.68
C ALA A 5 8.75 -7.93 -7.47
N ALA A 6 8.04 -7.25 -8.37
CA ALA A 6 6.58 -7.15 -8.32
C ALA A 6 5.91 -8.53 -8.51
N GLY A 7 6.44 -9.36 -9.42
CA GLY A 7 5.98 -10.74 -9.59
C GLY A 7 6.18 -11.58 -8.33
N SER A 8 7.34 -11.44 -7.67
CA SER A 8 7.63 -12.12 -6.41
C SER A 8 6.69 -11.68 -5.29
N VAL A 9 6.41 -10.37 -5.17
CA VAL A 9 5.44 -9.82 -4.21
C VAL A 9 4.04 -10.37 -4.47
N HIS A 10 3.60 -10.38 -5.72
CA HIS A 10 2.30 -10.92 -6.11
C HIS A 10 2.17 -12.41 -5.74
N GLY A 11 3.16 -13.23 -6.10
CA GLY A 11 3.17 -14.66 -5.75
C GLY A 11 3.17 -14.89 -4.24
N SER A 12 3.95 -14.12 -3.48
CA SER A 12 4.00 -14.18 -2.02
C SER A 12 2.65 -13.85 -1.38
N LEU A 13 2.00 -12.78 -1.83
CA LEU A 13 0.67 -12.40 -1.37
C LEU A 13 -0.39 -13.46 -1.71
N GLN A 14 -0.31 -14.08 -2.89
CA GLN A 14 -1.25 -15.14 -3.28
C GLN A 14 -1.18 -16.37 -2.37
N THR A 15 -0.01 -16.68 -1.83
CA THR A 15 0.18 -17.79 -0.89
C THR A 15 -0.08 -17.42 0.57
N GLY A 16 -0.65 -16.24 0.84
CA GLY A 16 -1.06 -15.82 2.18
C GLY A 16 0.04 -15.20 3.04
N ALA A 17 1.21 -14.91 2.46
CA ALA A 17 2.27 -14.20 3.17
C ALA A 17 2.04 -12.67 3.08
N LEU A 18 2.01 -12.00 4.23
CA LEU A 18 2.01 -10.54 4.29
C LEU A 18 3.34 -10.03 3.73
N THR A 19 3.25 -9.19 2.71
CA THR A 19 4.43 -8.82 1.91
C THR A 19 4.45 -7.33 1.62
N THR A 20 5.64 -6.76 1.71
CA THR A 20 5.91 -5.37 1.36
C THR A 20 7.08 -5.27 0.40
N THR A 21 7.18 -4.15 -0.31
CA THR A 21 8.31 -3.83 -1.19
C THR A 21 8.58 -2.34 -1.21
N PHE A 22 9.78 -1.98 -1.62
CA PHE A 22 10.25 -0.59 -1.70
C PHE A 22 10.65 -0.29 -3.14
N THR A 23 10.42 0.94 -3.59
CA THR A 23 10.76 1.35 -4.95
C THR A 23 10.81 2.87 -5.09
N ALA A 24 11.18 3.34 -6.28
CA ALA A 24 11.19 4.75 -6.66
C ALA A 24 11.06 4.89 -8.18
N SER A 25 10.54 6.01 -8.65
CA SER A 25 10.60 6.48 -10.05
C SER A 25 10.20 5.40 -11.07
N GLN A 26 11.02 5.16 -12.09
CA GLN A 26 10.77 4.15 -13.13
C GLN A 26 10.58 2.74 -12.57
N GLY A 27 11.21 2.43 -11.42
CA GLY A 27 11.03 1.14 -10.75
C GLY A 27 9.59 0.89 -10.31
N LEU A 28 8.88 1.95 -9.88
CA LEU A 28 7.45 1.86 -9.59
C LEU A 28 6.64 1.59 -10.87
N LEU A 29 6.94 2.27 -11.96
CA LEU A 29 6.24 2.08 -13.25
C LEU A 29 6.38 0.65 -13.78
N LEU A 30 7.52 0.01 -13.57
CA LEU A 30 7.73 -1.39 -13.94
C LEU A 30 6.87 -2.38 -13.15
N LYS A 31 6.27 -1.93 -12.03
CA LYS A 31 5.35 -2.73 -11.20
C LYS A 31 3.89 -2.62 -11.63
N ILE A 32 3.52 -1.65 -12.48
CA ILE A 32 2.12 -1.32 -12.82
C ILE A 32 1.28 -2.55 -13.21
N PRO A 33 1.71 -3.45 -14.12
CA PRO A 33 0.91 -4.62 -14.49
C PRO A 33 0.55 -5.51 -13.27
N ASN A 34 1.53 -5.73 -12.38
CA ASN A 34 1.31 -6.51 -11.17
C ASN A 34 0.48 -5.73 -10.13
N MET A 35 0.58 -4.40 -10.07
CA MET A 35 -0.25 -3.57 -9.20
C MET A 35 -1.74 -3.73 -9.55
N TYR A 36 -2.10 -3.69 -10.83
CA TYR A 36 -3.48 -3.99 -11.26
C TYR A 36 -3.95 -5.37 -10.80
N LYS A 37 -3.08 -6.37 -10.90
CA LYS A 37 -3.39 -7.74 -10.45
C LYS A 37 -3.57 -7.82 -8.95
N ILE A 38 -2.64 -7.29 -8.18
CA ILE A 38 -2.69 -7.26 -6.70
C ILE A 38 -3.96 -6.57 -6.22
N ALA A 39 -4.31 -5.41 -6.79
CA ALA A 39 -5.51 -4.66 -6.44
C ALA A 39 -6.78 -5.41 -6.86
N GLY A 40 -6.83 -5.92 -8.09
CA GLY A 40 -7.97 -6.66 -8.61
C GLY A 40 -8.26 -7.98 -7.87
N GLU A 41 -7.25 -8.55 -7.24
CA GLU A 41 -7.36 -9.77 -6.42
C GLU A 41 -7.56 -9.46 -4.93
N LEU A 42 -7.65 -8.18 -4.53
CA LEU A 42 -7.84 -7.74 -3.15
C LEU A 42 -6.77 -8.34 -2.21
N LEU A 43 -5.50 -8.21 -2.61
CA LEU A 43 -4.36 -8.69 -1.85
C LEU A 43 -3.76 -7.54 -1.02
N PRO A 44 -3.60 -7.68 0.30
CA PRO A 44 -3.21 -6.59 1.21
C PRO A 44 -1.70 -6.30 1.19
N GLY A 45 -1.15 -6.01 0.01
CA GLY A 45 0.24 -5.62 -0.16
C GLY A 45 0.48 -4.14 0.10
N VAL A 46 1.68 -3.79 0.55
CA VAL A 46 2.09 -2.39 0.70
C VAL A 46 3.36 -2.13 -0.11
N ILE A 47 3.34 -1.07 -0.90
CA ILE A 47 4.51 -0.55 -1.60
C ILE A 47 4.91 0.77 -0.97
N HIS A 48 6.13 0.86 -0.45
CA HIS A 48 6.71 2.12 0.02
C HIS A 48 7.50 2.77 -1.11
N VAL A 49 7.22 4.04 -1.39
CA VAL A 49 7.76 4.73 -2.56
C VAL A 49 8.48 6.02 -2.14
N SER A 50 9.76 6.08 -2.43
CA SER A 50 10.51 7.33 -2.45
C SER A 50 10.18 8.06 -3.76
N ALA A 51 9.11 8.85 -3.76
CA ALA A 51 8.53 9.44 -4.97
C ALA A 51 9.47 10.42 -5.66
N ARG A 52 9.69 10.25 -6.95
CA ARG A 52 10.62 11.06 -7.75
C ARG A 52 10.08 11.33 -9.14
N SER A 53 10.65 12.36 -9.77
CA SER A 53 10.46 12.62 -11.19
C SER A 53 10.80 11.40 -12.04
N LEU A 54 10.11 11.28 -13.15
CA LEU A 54 10.42 10.27 -14.16
C LEU A 54 11.48 10.80 -15.12
N ALA A 55 12.42 9.95 -15.55
CA ALA A 55 13.37 10.31 -16.56
C ALA A 55 12.65 10.56 -17.90
N ALA A 56 12.94 11.70 -18.52
CA ALA A 56 12.46 12.09 -19.83
C ALA A 56 13.65 12.53 -20.69
N GLN A 57 13.81 13.83 -20.97
CA GLN A 57 15.00 14.35 -21.65
C GLN A 57 16.27 14.24 -20.76
N ALA A 58 16.11 14.17 -19.46
CA ALA A 58 17.16 13.96 -18.47
C ALA A 58 16.60 13.25 -17.23
N LEU A 59 17.48 12.73 -16.39
CA LEU A 59 17.14 12.24 -15.06
C LEU A 59 17.16 13.40 -14.06
N SER A 60 16.15 13.46 -13.21
CA SER A 60 16.14 14.27 -11.98
C SER A 60 16.02 13.37 -10.75
N ILE A 61 16.88 13.63 -9.75
CA ILE A 61 16.86 12.87 -8.49
C ILE A 61 15.95 13.51 -7.44
N PHE A 62 15.45 14.71 -7.71
CA PHE A 62 14.60 15.44 -6.77
C PHE A 62 13.21 14.82 -6.65
N GLY A 63 12.60 15.02 -5.46
CA GLY A 63 11.26 14.57 -5.18
C GLY A 63 10.21 15.17 -6.11
N ASP A 64 9.30 14.32 -6.54
CA ASP A 64 8.17 14.66 -7.38
C ASP A 64 7.12 13.56 -7.23
N HIS A 65 5.86 13.84 -7.54
CA HIS A 65 4.78 12.86 -7.49
C HIS A 65 4.46 12.23 -8.86
N GLN A 66 5.30 12.43 -9.86
CA GLN A 66 5.08 11.95 -11.23
C GLN A 66 4.89 10.43 -11.29
N ASP A 67 5.74 9.69 -10.59
CA ASP A 67 5.71 8.23 -10.56
C ASP A 67 4.45 7.69 -9.87
N VAL A 68 4.13 8.20 -8.68
CA VAL A 68 2.93 7.78 -7.92
C VAL A 68 1.63 8.19 -8.62
N MET A 69 1.60 9.38 -9.26
CA MET A 69 0.46 9.82 -10.05
C MET A 69 0.25 8.99 -11.31
N ALA A 70 1.32 8.49 -11.93
CA ALA A 70 1.22 7.53 -13.02
C ALA A 70 0.56 6.21 -12.60
N CYS A 71 0.69 5.84 -11.33
CA CYS A 71 0.14 4.62 -10.75
C CYS A 71 -1.25 4.76 -10.11
N ARG A 72 -1.83 5.98 -10.04
CA ARG A 72 -3.09 6.26 -9.34
C ARG A 72 -4.28 5.42 -9.81
N GLN A 73 -4.26 4.92 -11.04
CA GLN A 73 -5.35 4.13 -11.62
C GLN A 73 -5.25 2.62 -11.33
N THR A 74 -4.18 2.17 -10.68
CA THR A 74 -3.92 0.73 -10.46
C THR A 74 -4.85 0.10 -9.45
N GLY A 75 -5.54 0.90 -8.63
CA GLY A 75 -6.41 0.44 -7.55
C GLY A 75 -5.73 0.36 -6.18
N PHE A 76 -4.48 0.79 -6.06
CA PHE A 76 -3.83 0.96 -4.76
C PHE A 76 -4.39 2.21 -4.05
N ALA A 77 -4.73 2.09 -2.78
CA ALA A 77 -4.97 3.26 -1.94
C ALA A 77 -3.65 4.03 -1.76
N MET A 78 -3.72 5.36 -1.80
CA MET A 78 -2.55 6.22 -1.78
C MET A 78 -2.46 6.96 -0.45
N LEU A 79 -1.35 6.80 0.27
CA LEU A 79 -1.08 7.47 1.54
C LEU A 79 0.22 8.26 1.45
N ALA A 80 0.12 9.59 1.48
CA ALA A 80 1.25 10.51 1.44
C ALA A 80 1.73 10.87 2.85
N THR A 81 3.03 11.01 3.02
CA THR A 81 3.67 11.49 4.25
C THR A 81 4.71 12.55 3.93
N SER A 82 4.87 13.55 4.81
CA SER A 82 5.65 14.76 4.55
C SER A 82 6.95 14.87 5.35
N SER A 83 7.16 14.02 6.34
CA SER A 83 8.37 14.04 7.18
C SER A 83 8.85 12.63 7.51
N VAL A 84 10.10 12.49 7.95
CA VAL A 84 10.68 11.19 8.36
C VAL A 84 9.89 10.57 9.51
N GLN A 85 9.40 11.39 10.46
CA GLN A 85 8.56 10.91 11.56
C GLN A 85 7.21 10.39 11.06
N GLU A 86 6.55 11.11 10.15
CA GLU A 86 5.31 10.63 9.53
C GLU A 86 5.52 9.34 8.75
N VAL A 87 6.63 9.22 8.02
CA VAL A 87 6.97 7.97 7.32
C VAL A 87 7.02 6.79 8.30
N MET A 88 7.68 6.99 9.44
CA MET A 88 7.81 5.95 10.47
C MET A 88 6.45 5.56 11.06
N ASP A 89 5.63 6.53 11.42
CA ASP A 89 4.35 6.30 12.10
C ASP A 89 3.26 5.79 11.17
N LEU A 90 3.13 6.40 9.99
CA LEU A 90 2.03 6.10 9.06
C LEU A 90 2.32 4.91 8.13
N ALA A 91 3.57 4.45 8.05
CA ALA A 91 3.87 3.16 7.42
C ALA A 91 3.07 2.02 8.08
N GLY A 92 3.01 2.03 9.42
CA GLY A 92 2.18 1.07 10.17
C GLY A 92 0.70 1.18 9.84
N VAL A 93 0.16 2.40 9.71
CA VAL A 93 -1.24 2.63 9.29
C VAL A 93 -1.51 2.03 7.92
N ALA A 94 -0.60 2.20 6.95
CA ALA A 94 -0.75 1.62 5.61
C ALA A 94 -0.87 0.09 5.66
N HIS A 95 -0.04 -0.58 6.47
CA HIS A 95 -0.10 -2.03 6.65
C HIS A 95 -1.37 -2.50 7.35
N LEU A 96 -1.73 -1.88 8.48
CA LEU A 96 -2.93 -2.23 9.23
C LEU A 96 -4.20 -2.03 8.39
N ALA A 97 -4.29 -0.92 7.68
CA ALA A 97 -5.42 -0.62 6.81
C ALA A 97 -5.50 -1.58 5.62
N ALA A 98 -4.38 -1.88 4.97
CA ALA A 98 -4.35 -2.85 3.86
C ALA A 98 -4.86 -4.22 4.31
N ILE A 99 -4.41 -4.72 5.45
CA ILE A 99 -4.86 -6.00 6.00
C ILE A 99 -6.35 -5.98 6.29
N LYS A 100 -6.83 -4.93 6.96
CA LYS A 100 -8.22 -4.83 7.40
C LYS A 100 -9.20 -4.69 6.23
N THR A 101 -8.86 -3.89 5.23
CA THR A 101 -9.73 -3.61 4.07
C THR A 101 -9.52 -4.57 2.90
N SER A 102 -8.48 -5.39 2.91
CA SER A 102 -8.03 -6.18 1.74
C SER A 102 -7.67 -5.32 0.51
N VAL A 103 -7.48 -4.02 0.67
CA VAL A 103 -7.07 -3.10 -0.39
C VAL A 103 -5.57 -2.83 -0.26
N PRO A 104 -4.77 -3.00 -1.32
CA PRO A 104 -3.34 -2.72 -1.25
C PRO A 104 -3.07 -1.21 -1.14
N PHE A 105 -1.95 -0.86 -0.51
CA PHE A 105 -1.55 0.53 -0.28
C PHE A 105 -0.25 0.88 -0.98
N MET A 106 -0.19 2.08 -1.51
CA MET A 106 1.00 2.78 -1.92
C MET A 106 1.25 3.92 -0.91
N HIS A 107 2.20 3.68 0.01
CA HIS A 107 2.66 4.68 0.97
C HIS A 107 3.87 5.39 0.39
N PHE A 108 3.81 6.71 0.26
CA PHE A 108 4.86 7.46 -0.42
C PHE A 108 5.24 8.76 0.28
N PHE A 109 6.46 9.18 0.04
CA PHE A 109 7.09 10.36 0.61
C PHE A 109 8.09 10.95 -0.39
N ASP A 110 8.58 12.15 -0.14
CA ASP A 110 9.57 12.79 -1.00
C ASP A 110 10.82 11.92 -1.18
N GLY A 111 11.16 11.68 -2.41
CA GLY A 111 12.22 10.75 -2.79
C GLY A 111 13.64 11.32 -2.75
N PHE A 112 13.82 12.55 -2.29
CA PHE A 112 15.14 13.15 -2.13
C PHE A 112 15.32 13.73 -0.72
N ARG A 113 14.53 14.71 -0.34
CA ARG A 113 14.65 15.32 1.00
C ARG A 113 14.34 14.32 2.08
N THR A 114 13.11 13.83 2.15
CA THR A 114 12.68 12.91 3.22
C THR A 114 13.46 11.60 3.19
N SER A 115 13.71 11.01 2.01
CA SER A 115 14.40 9.72 1.92
C SER A 115 15.90 9.76 2.24
N HIS A 116 16.55 10.94 2.20
CA HIS A 116 17.98 11.10 2.48
C HIS A 116 18.24 11.92 3.73
N GLU A 117 17.22 12.43 4.37
CA GLU A 117 17.36 13.26 5.57
C GLU A 117 17.73 12.41 6.78
N ILE A 118 18.72 12.87 7.52
CA ILE A 118 19.13 12.25 8.78
C ILE A 118 18.42 12.99 9.90
N GLN A 119 17.43 12.37 10.49
CA GLN A 119 16.67 12.91 11.61
C GLN A 119 16.61 11.94 12.77
N LYS A 120 16.51 12.48 13.98
CA LYS A 120 16.11 11.70 15.15
C LYS A 120 14.59 11.52 15.11
N VAL A 121 14.13 10.28 15.14
CA VAL A 121 12.72 9.91 15.19
C VAL A 121 12.41 9.15 16.46
N GLU A 122 11.18 9.25 16.91
CA GLU A 122 10.63 8.41 17.96
C GLU A 122 10.04 7.15 17.34
N VAL A 123 10.50 5.99 17.78
CA VAL A 123 10.06 4.68 17.28
C VAL A 123 9.01 4.12 18.23
N MET A 124 7.85 3.75 17.67
CA MET A 124 6.82 3.05 18.43
C MET A 124 7.22 1.61 18.70
N ASP A 125 6.86 1.09 19.87
CA ASP A 125 7.05 -0.31 20.19
C ASP A 125 6.22 -1.21 19.27
N TYR A 126 6.78 -2.36 18.90
CA TYR A 126 6.07 -3.35 18.07
C TYR A 126 4.78 -3.85 18.71
N GLU A 127 4.70 -3.85 20.04
CA GLU A 127 3.48 -4.20 20.77
C GLU A 127 2.27 -3.32 20.43
N VAL A 128 2.50 -2.07 20.04
CA VAL A 128 1.45 -1.16 19.57
C VAL A 128 0.79 -1.73 18.33
N PHE A 129 1.60 -2.09 17.34
CA PHE A 129 1.11 -2.68 16.09
C PHE A 129 0.47 -4.05 16.31
N ASP A 130 1.01 -4.86 17.21
CA ASP A 130 0.44 -6.17 17.55
C ASP A 130 -0.96 -6.04 18.17
N LYS A 131 -1.18 -5.05 19.03
CA LYS A 131 -2.50 -4.75 19.63
C LYS A 131 -3.50 -4.18 18.62
N LEU A 132 -3.04 -3.42 17.63
CA LEU A 132 -3.87 -2.81 16.61
C LEU A 132 -4.20 -3.75 15.44
N LEU A 133 -3.43 -4.83 15.29
CA LEU A 133 -3.59 -5.79 14.18
C LEU A 133 -4.93 -6.52 14.28
N ASP A 134 -5.72 -6.42 13.22
CA ASP A 134 -6.93 -7.21 13.04
C ASP A 134 -6.56 -8.66 12.66
N ARG A 135 -6.52 -9.53 13.68
CA ARG A 135 -6.11 -10.94 13.51
C ARG A 135 -7.13 -11.76 12.72
N ASP A 136 -8.39 -11.36 12.73
CA ASP A 136 -9.43 -12.01 11.95
C ASP A 136 -9.25 -11.67 10.47
N ALA A 137 -8.91 -10.42 10.15
CA ALA A 137 -8.56 -10.04 8.78
C ALA A 137 -7.33 -10.81 8.26
N VAL A 138 -6.30 -11.01 9.10
CA VAL A 138 -5.13 -11.84 8.74
C VAL A 138 -5.55 -13.29 8.48
N ARG A 139 -6.40 -13.85 9.34
CA ARG A 139 -6.90 -15.22 9.16
C ARG A 139 -7.70 -15.35 7.87
N ASN A 140 -8.65 -14.45 7.63
CA ASN A 140 -9.46 -14.43 6.41
C ASN A 140 -8.61 -14.28 5.14
N PHE A 141 -7.55 -13.48 5.19
CA PHE A 141 -6.59 -13.36 4.10
C PHE A 141 -5.88 -14.70 3.82
N ARG A 142 -5.43 -15.39 4.85
CA ARG A 142 -4.76 -16.69 4.73
C ARG A 142 -5.70 -17.81 4.29
N GLU A 143 -6.94 -17.81 4.74
CA GLU A 143 -7.97 -18.76 4.30
C GLU A 143 -8.30 -18.65 2.80
N ARG A 144 -8.14 -17.45 2.22
CA ARG A 144 -8.28 -17.22 0.78
C ARG A 144 -7.02 -17.54 -0.03
N ALA A 145 -5.94 -17.89 0.62
CA ALA A 145 -4.66 -18.10 -0.04
C ALA A 145 -4.68 -19.33 -0.95
N LEU A 146 -3.85 -19.27 -1.98
CA LEU A 146 -3.55 -20.40 -2.82
C LEU A 146 -2.63 -21.38 -2.05
N THR A 147 -3.17 -22.52 -1.68
CA THR A 147 -2.43 -23.59 -1.01
C THR A 147 -2.69 -24.91 -1.70
N PHE A 148 -1.94 -25.93 -1.33
CA PHE A 148 -2.14 -27.27 -1.87
C PHE A 148 -3.54 -27.83 -1.50
N GLU A 149 -4.00 -27.55 -0.28
CA GLU A 149 -5.32 -27.96 0.21
C GLU A 149 -6.47 -27.07 -0.32
N HIS A 150 -6.14 -25.86 -0.76
CA HIS A 150 -7.10 -24.89 -1.29
C HIS A 150 -6.62 -24.35 -2.64
N PRO A 151 -6.72 -25.13 -3.71
CA PRO A 151 -6.38 -24.68 -5.04
C PRO A 151 -7.41 -23.65 -5.54
N VAL A 152 -6.95 -22.48 -5.93
CA VAL A 152 -7.79 -21.42 -6.50
C VAL A 152 -7.24 -20.95 -7.83
N THR A 153 -8.12 -20.74 -8.79
CA THR A 153 -7.78 -20.13 -10.07
C THR A 153 -7.99 -18.63 -9.99
N ARG A 154 -6.92 -17.87 -10.26
CA ARG A 154 -6.95 -16.41 -10.32
C ARG A 154 -6.36 -15.93 -11.63
N GLY A 155 -6.79 -14.75 -12.08
CA GLY A 155 -6.29 -14.16 -13.30
C GLY A 155 -6.79 -14.87 -14.56
N SER A 156 -7.94 -15.53 -14.48
CA SER A 156 -8.65 -16.08 -15.63
C SER A 156 -9.16 -14.97 -16.56
N ALA A 157 -9.44 -15.31 -17.81
CA ALA A 157 -10.17 -14.43 -18.71
C ALA A 157 -11.65 -14.39 -18.31
N GLN A 158 -12.21 -13.20 -18.26
CA GLN A 158 -13.62 -12.96 -18.04
C GLN A 158 -14.16 -12.12 -19.19
N ASN A 159 -15.35 -12.49 -19.69
CA ASN A 159 -16.07 -11.68 -20.66
C ASN A 159 -16.73 -10.49 -19.95
N ASP A 160 -17.20 -9.54 -20.73
CA ASP A 160 -17.79 -8.29 -20.26
C ASP A 160 -19.03 -8.50 -19.37
N ASP A 161 -19.79 -9.56 -19.58
CA ASP A 161 -20.93 -9.96 -18.75
C ASP A 161 -20.56 -10.34 -17.30
N VAL A 162 -19.33 -10.79 -17.05
CA VAL A 162 -18.82 -11.18 -15.72
C VAL A 162 -17.82 -10.16 -15.18
N TYR A 163 -16.97 -9.61 -16.03
CA TYR A 163 -15.89 -8.72 -15.63
C TYR A 163 -16.40 -7.46 -14.91
N PHE A 164 -17.44 -6.82 -15.45
CA PHE A 164 -18.01 -5.61 -14.86
C PHE A 164 -18.58 -5.87 -13.46
N GLN A 165 -19.38 -6.91 -13.28
CA GLN A 165 -19.95 -7.25 -11.97
C GLN A 165 -18.87 -7.59 -10.95
N THR A 166 -17.81 -8.28 -11.36
CA THR A 166 -16.67 -8.58 -10.47
C THR A 166 -15.97 -7.30 -10.02
N ARG A 167 -15.78 -6.35 -10.94
CA ARG A 167 -15.18 -5.04 -10.59
C ARG A 167 -16.09 -4.23 -9.67
N GLU A 168 -17.39 -4.19 -9.94
CA GLU A 168 -18.38 -3.47 -9.14
C GLU A 168 -18.48 -4.03 -7.72
N ALA A 169 -18.43 -5.35 -7.55
CA ALA A 169 -18.46 -6.02 -6.26
C ALA A 169 -17.27 -5.64 -5.34
N GLN A 170 -16.20 -5.08 -5.89
CA GLN A 170 -15.04 -4.62 -5.12
C GLN A 170 -15.28 -3.27 -4.42
N ASN A 171 -16.25 -2.48 -4.86
CA ASN A 171 -16.50 -1.13 -4.33
C ASN A 171 -16.73 -1.14 -2.81
N LYS A 172 -17.34 -2.17 -2.26
CA LYS A 172 -17.53 -2.29 -0.80
C LYS A 172 -16.23 -2.22 0.00
N PHE A 173 -15.15 -2.81 -0.51
CA PHE A 173 -13.83 -2.78 0.14
C PHE A 173 -13.21 -1.38 0.08
N TYR A 174 -13.29 -0.74 -1.07
CA TYR A 174 -12.77 0.61 -1.26
C TYR A 174 -13.52 1.66 -0.44
N ASN A 175 -14.82 1.51 -0.29
CA ASN A 175 -15.66 2.44 0.48
C ASN A 175 -15.31 2.44 1.98
N GLU A 176 -14.75 1.37 2.50
CA GLU A 176 -14.31 1.27 3.90
C GLU A 176 -12.96 1.95 4.16
N VAL A 177 -12.11 2.10 3.15
CA VAL A 177 -10.72 2.56 3.30
C VAL A 177 -10.62 3.90 4.04
N PRO A 178 -11.37 4.96 3.71
CA PRO A 178 -11.22 6.25 4.38
C PRO A 178 -11.51 6.19 5.89
N ALA A 179 -12.55 5.47 6.28
CA ALA A 179 -12.92 5.34 7.68
C ALA A 179 -11.90 4.50 8.46
N VAL A 180 -11.41 3.41 7.88
CA VAL A 180 -10.40 2.55 8.49
C VAL A 180 -9.07 3.28 8.66
N VAL A 181 -8.64 4.06 7.66
CA VAL A 181 -7.42 4.88 7.76
C VAL A 181 -7.57 5.94 8.85
N ALA A 182 -8.70 6.64 8.90
CA ALA A 182 -8.96 7.65 9.94
C ALA A 182 -8.94 7.03 11.36
N ASP A 183 -9.53 5.86 11.54
CA ASP A 183 -9.54 5.14 12.82
C ASP A 183 -8.12 4.75 13.26
N TYR A 184 -7.30 4.19 12.37
CA TYR A 184 -5.91 3.87 12.70
C TYR A 184 -5.05 5.10 12.94
N MET A 185 -5.23 6.18 12.18
CA MET A 185 -4.55 7.45 12.42
C MET A 185 -4.88 8.02 13.80
N ALA A 186 -6.15 7.97 14.22
CA ALA A 186 -6.56 8.40 15.55
C ALA A 186 -5.88 7.56 16.64
N LYS A 187 -5.85 6.24 16.51
CA LYS A 187 -5.19 5.34 17.46
C LYS A 187 -3.67 5.58 17.56
N ILE A 188 -3.01 5.81 16.43
CA ILE A 188 -1.59 6.16 16.41
C ILE A 188 -1.37 7.55 17.04
N SER A 189 -2.28 8.49 16.82
CA SER A 189 -2.23 9.81 17.47
C SER A 189 -2.32 9.73 19.00
N GLU A 190 -3.21 8.89 19.51
CA GLU A 190 -3.33 8.64 20.96
C GLU A 190 -2.06 8.07 21.58
N VAL A 191 -1.42 7.13 20.90
CA VAL A 191 -0.19 6.47 21.40
C VAL A 191 1.02 7.40 21.32
N THR A 192 1.12 8.18 20.26
CA THR A 192 2.32 8.99 19.98
C THR A 192 2.24 10.42 20.49
N GLY A 193 1.03 10.91 20.80
CA GLY A 193 0.78 12.31 21.11
C GLY A 193 0.89 13.25 19.89
N ARG A 194 1.12 12.71 18.69
CA ARG A 194 1.12 13.45 17.42
C ARG A 194 -0.27 13.42 16.80
N ASN A 195 -0.63 14.47 16.07
CA ASN A 195 -1.96 14.57 15.47
C ASN A 195 -1.94 14.15 14.01
N TYR A 196 -2.55 13.01 13.70
CA TYR A 196 -2.70 12.47 12.35
C TYR A 196 -4.15 12.44 11.92
N ALA A 197 -4.40 12.88 10.68
CA ALA A 197 -5.71 12.84 10.05
C ALA A 197 -5.54 12.56 8.55
N PRO A 198 -6.55 12.01 7.85
CA PRO A 198 -6.47 11.74 6.41
C PRO A 198 -6.21 12.99 5.57
N PHE A 199 -6.65 14.15 6.05
CA PHE A 199 -6.39 15.45 5.44
C PHE A 199 -6.01 16.45 6.51
N VAL A 200 -4.91 17.18 6.26
CA VAL A 200 -4.42 18.25 7.14
C VAL A 200 -4.48 19.55 6.36
N TYR A 201 -5.08 20.57 6.97
CA TYR A 201 -5.12 21.91 6.39
C TYR A 201 -3.94 22.72 6.89
N TYR A 202 -3.25 23.34 5.94
CA TYR A 202 -2.18 24.31 6.20
C TYR A 202 -2.64 25.65 5.58
N GLY A 203 -2.89 26.66 6.41
CA GLY A 203 -3.32 27.97 5.99
C GLY A 203 -2.94 29.08 6.95
#